data_c3ed5d5248f041d708232f021694d833
#
_entry.id   c3ed5d5248f041d708232f021694d833
#
_cell.length_a   1.000
_cell.length_b   1.000
_cell.length_c   1.000
_cell.angle_alpha   90.00
_cell.angle_beta   90.00
_cell.angle_gamma   90.00
#
_symmetry.space_group_name_H-M   'P 1'
#
loop_
_entity.id
_entity.type
_entity.pdbx_description
1 polymer ?
#
loop_
_entity_poly.entity_id
_entity_poly.type
_entity_poly.pdbx_seq_one_letter_code
_entity_poly.pdbx_strand_id
1 'polypeptide(L)'
;MLTVIVFLLVFIIVLPAIIVIPQAFTSLNYFTYPIPEFVTKWIDKFWENSEWVVGLTNTFTGLILMHTLLALPMVFVTMSSGLGGVNPNLELAAMSMGCSPAKAFIQVVLPVVKPSLISSVLFSFVTSLDEVAASLFISGADTKTLPLVMWERLNTYMDPTIAVAAMYLIILTLGTYIVKEIIAYRSRRIG
;
A
#
# COMPACT_ATOMS: atom_id res chain seq x y z
N MET A 1 -12.47 -15.23 -15.98
CA MET A 1 -13.26 -14.10 -15.44
C MET A 1 -12.54 -13.39 -14.31
N LEU A 2 -12.04 -14.09 -13.29
CA LEU A 2 -11.25 -13.51 -12.18
C LEU A 2 -10.06 -12.69 -12.68
N THR A 3 -9.29 -13.23 -13.62
CA THR A 3 -8.15 -12.55 -14.25
C THR A 3 -8.55 -11.22 -14.90
N VAL A 4 -9.72 -11.18 -15.57
CA VAL A 4 -10.25 -9.96 -16.19
C VAL A 4 -10.61 -8.91 -15.13
N ILE A 5 -11.22 -9.33 -14.02
CA ILE A 5 -11.58 -8.43 -12.92
C ILE A 5 -10.31 -7.87 -12.25
N VAL A 6 -9.29 -8.70 -12.02
CA VAL A 6 -7.99 -8.25 -11.46
C VAL A 6 -7.33 -7.26 -12.41
N PHE A 7 -7.27 -7.55 -13.72
CA PHE A 7 -6.78 -6.61 -14.71
C PHE A 7 -7.56 -5.30 -14.74
N LEU A 8 -8.89 -5.35 -14.63
CA LEU A 8 -9.75 -4.18 -14.58
C LEU A 8 -9.50 -3.34 -13.32
N LEU A 9 -9.34 -3.97 -12.17
CA LEU A 9 -9.02 -3.28 -10.91
C LEU A 9 -7.62 -2.63 -10.98
N VAL A 10 -6.61 -3.37 -11.44
CA VAL A 10 -5.26 -2.82 -11.64
C VAL A 10 -5.30 -1.69 -12.67
N PHE A 11 -6.02 -1.84 -13.77
CA PHE A 11 -6.19 -0.80 -14.78
C PHE A 11 -6.86 0.45 -14.22
N ILE A 12 -7.94 0.33 -13.43
CA ILE A 12 -8.62 1.45 -12.78
C ILE A 12 -7.68 2.18 -11.80
N ILE A 13 -6.85 1.43 -11.05
CA ILE A 13 -5.87 2.02 -10.11
C ILE A 13 -4.75 2.73 -10.87
N VAL A 14 -4.32 2.19 -12.00
CA VAL A 14 -3.23 2.73 -12.82
C VAL A 14 -3.73 3.82 -13.80
N LEU A 15 -5.02 3.82 -14.15
CA LEU A 15 -5.61 4.76 -15.11
C LEU A 15 -5.30 6.24 -14.80
N PRO A 16 -5.43 6.75 -13.55
CA PRO A 16 -5.06 8.12 -13.23
C PRO A 16 -3.59 8.41 -13.54
N ALA A 17 -2.69 7.46 -13.25
CA ALA A 17 -1.27 7.63 -13.57
C ALA A 17 -1.02 7.65 -15.09
N ILE A 18 -1.69 6.79 -15.85
CA ILE A 18 -1.60 6.78 -17.33
C ILE A 18 -2.06 8.12 -17.93
N ILE A 19 -3.06 8.76 -17.33
CA ILE A 19 -3.57 10.05 -17.78
C ILE A 19 -2.67 11.21 -17.34
N VAL A 20 -2.14 11.16 -16.12
CA VAL A 20 -1.35 12.25 -15.51
C VAL A 20 0.10 12.25 -16.00
N ILE A 21 0.74 11.09 -16.16
CA ILE A 21 2.15 11.02 -16.57
C ILE A 21 2.42 11.76 -17.88
N PRO A 22 1.64 11.59 -18.96
CA PRO A 22 1.86 12.36 -20.19
C PRO A 22 1.73 13.87 -20.00
N GLN A 23 0.88 14.34 -19.08
CA GLN A 23 0.69 15.76 -18.82
C GLN A 23 1.95 16.46 -18.26
N ALA A 24 2.86 15.71 -17.63
CA ALA A 24 4.15 16.23 -17.20
C ALA A 24 5.03 16.72 -18.37
N PHE A 25 4.72 16.30 -19.58
CA PHE A 25 5.46 16.64 -20.81
C PHE A 25 4.72 17.63 -21.72
N THR A 26 3.60 18.21 -21.27
CA THR A 26 2.86 19.20 -22.11
C THR A 26 3.61 20.51 -22.27
N SER A 27 3.55 21.10 -23.45
CA SER A 27 4.07 22.46 -23.69
C SER A 27 3.15 23.56 -23.12
N LEU A 28 1.89 23.23 -22.83
CA LEU A 28 0.89 24.18 -22.34
C LEU A 28 0.93 24.35 -20.81
N ASN A 29 0.35 25.44 -20.32
CA ASN A 29 0.26 25.75 -18.89
C ASN A 29 -1.02 25.19 -18.23
N TYR A 30 -1.76 24.35 -18.93
CA TYR A 30 -3.00 23.71 -18.46
C TYR A 30 -3.10 22.27 -19.01
N PHE A 31 -3.89 21.48 -18.34
CA PHE A 31 -4.12 20.09 -18.74
C PHE A 31 -4.95 20.03 -20.02
N THR A 32 -4.46 19.32 -21.04
CA THR A 32 -5.16 19.11 -22.31
C THR A 32 -4.85 17.73 -22.89
N TYR A 33 -5.79 17.21 -23.67
CA TYR A 33 -5.64 15.96 -24.39
C TYR A 33 -6.22 16.10 -25.81
N PRO A 34 -5.50 15.70 -26.86
CA PRO A 34 -4.14 15.15 -26.90
C PRO A 34 -3.08 16.21 -26.59
N ILE A 35 -1.89 15.75 -26.13
CA ILE A 35 -0.75 16.63 -25.85
C ILE A 35 -0.21 17.17 -27.17
N PRO A 36 -0.16 18.50 -27.36
CA PRO A 36 0.22 19.08 -28.65
C PRO A 36 1.73 18.95 -28.91
N GLU A 37 2.56 19.01 -27.89
CA GLU A 37 4.01 18.96 -27.98
C GLU A 37 4.60 18.42 -26.69
N PHE A 38 5.62 17.56 -26.78
CA PHE A 38 6.32 16.99 -25.62
C PHE A 38 7.54 17.84 -25.26
N VAL A 39 7.54 18.38 -24.05
CA VAL A 39 8.63 19.18 -23.48
C VAL A 39 8.94 18.74 -22.05
N THR A 40 10.16 19.00 -21.57
CA THR A 40 10.59 18.66 -20.20
C THR A 40 10.50 19.83 -19.21
N LYS A 41 10.06 21.01 -19.68
CA LYS A 41 10.06 22.24 -18.89
C LYS A 41 9.41 22.13 -17.51
N TRP A 42 8.38 21.28 -17.34
CA TRP A 42 7.70 21.08 -16.08
C TRP A 42 8.47 20.19 -15.12
N ILE A 43 9.26 19.26 -15.66
CA ILE A 43 10.18 18.43 -14.88
C ILE A 43 11.29 19.29 -14.31
N ASP A 44 11.89 20.14 -15.15
CA ASP A 44 12.95 21.07 -14.74
C ASP A 44 12.41 22.04 -13.67
N LYS A 45 11.23 22.64 -13.91
CA LYS A 45 10.58 23.54 -12.97
C LYS A 45 10.18 22.88 -11.65
N PHE A 46 9.85 21.58 -11.66
CA PHE A 46 9.58 20.81 -10.43
C PHE A 46 10.83 20.71 -9.55
N TRP A 47 11.99 20.42 -10.15
CA TRP A 47 13.24 20.31 -9.41
C TRP A 47 13.83 21.65 -8.99
N GLU A 48 13.58 22.71 -9.75
CA GLU A 48 13.99 24.08 -9.42
C GLU A 48 13.17 24.69 -8.27
N ASN A 49 11.90 24.29 -8.13
CA ASN A 49 11.01 24.84 -7.12
C ASN A 49 10.94 23.92 -5.89
N SER A 50 11.62 24.31 -4.83
CA SER A 50 11.65 23.61 -3.55
C SER A 50 10.26 23.40 -2.91
N GLU A 51 9.26 24.24 -3.26
CA GLU A 51 7.89 24.11 -2.71
C GLU A 51 7.25 22.76 -3.04
N TRP A 52 7.52 22.20 -4.23
CA TRP A 52 6.98 20.90 -4.64
C TRP A 52 7.58 19.76 -3.84
N VAL A 53 8.89 19.82 -3.58
CA VAL A 53 9.60 18.81 -2.78
C VAL A 53 9.19 18.94 -1.31
N VAL A 54 9.09 20.16 -0.79
CA VAL A 54 8.66 20.44 0.59
C VAL A 54 7.18 20.06 0.81
N GLY A 55 6.31 20.17 -0.22
CA GLY A 55 4.89 19.81 -0.13
C GLY A 55 4.64 18.32 0.15
N LEU A 56 5.58 17.42 -0.19
CA LEU A 56 5.50 15.99 0.13
C LEU A 56 6.38 15.62 1.33
N THR A 57 7.50 16.30 1.53
CA THR A 57 8.36 16.12 2.70
C THR A 57 7.81 16.90 3.89
N ASN A 58 8.11 16.47 5.09
CA ASN A 58 7.68 17.08 6.35
C ASN A 58 6.15 17.13 6.57
N THR A 59 5.38 16.31 5.85
CA THR A 59 3.93 16.23 5.97
C THR A 59 3.46 14.82 6.30
N PHE A 60 2.37 14.71 7.06
CA PHE A 60 1.70 13.41 7.28
C PHE A 60 1.21 12.78 5.98
N THR A 61 0.75 13.57 5.02
CA THR A 61 0.30 13.09 3.72
C THR A 61 1.44 12.42 2.95
N GLY A 62 2.62 13.05 2.88
CA GLY A 62 3.79 12.47 2.24
C GLY A 62 4.24 11.18 2.93
N LEU A 63 4.23 11.16 4.28
CA LEU A 63 4.56 9.97 5.05
C LEU A 63 3.58 8.82 4.78
N ILE A 64 2.26 9.07 4.79
CA ILE A 64 1.24 8.07 4.49
C ILE A 64 1.39 7.54 3.06
N LEU A 65 1.60 8.40 2.07
CA LEU A 65 1.79 7.99 0.68
C LEU A 65 3.03 7.11 0.53
N MET A 66 4.13 7.47 1.14
CA MET A 66 5.37 6.70 1.12
C MET A 66 5.16 5.30 1.73
N HIS A 67 4.61 5.20 2.95
CA HIS A 67 4.32 3.91 3.58
C HIS A 67 3.33 3.06 2.77
N THR A 68 2.34 3.70 2.14
CA THR A 68 1.41 3.01 1.23
C THR A 68 2.13 2.42 0.03
N LEU A 69 3.02 3.17 -0.62
CA LEU A 69 3.79 2.69 -1.77
C LEU A 69 4.72 1.53 -1.40
N LEU A 70 5.36 1.59 -0.23
CA LEU A 70 6.22 0.51 0.25
C LEU A 70 5.44 -0.76 0.63
N ALA A 71 4.21 -0.61 1.12
CA ALA A 71 3.35 -1.74 1.46
C ALA A 71 2.73 -2.42 0.23
N LEU A 72 2.55 -1.70 -0.89
CA LEU A 72 1.89 -2.21 -2.09
C LEU A 72 2.44 -3.55 -2.61
N PRO A 73 3.76 -3.77 -2.75
CA PRO A 73 4.30 -5.05 -3.20
C PRO A 73 3.87 -6.23 -2.32
N MET A 74 3.87 -6.04 -0.99
CA MET A 74 3.47 -7.09 -0.04
C MET A 74 1.98 -7.41 -0.13
N VAL A 75 1.14 -6.38 -0.28
CA VAL A 75 -0.31 -6.56 -0.52
C VAL A 75 -0.51 -7.33 -1.82
N PHE A 76 0.16 -6.92 -2.89
CA PHE A 76 0.02 -7.54 -4.20
C PHE A 76 0.40 -9.03 -4.17
N VAL A 77 1.55 -9.38 -3.62
CA VAL A 77 2.02 -10.78 -3.53
C VAL A 77 1.07 -11.62 -2.68
N THR A 78 0.67 -11.12 -1.50
CA THR A 78 -0.20 -11.86 -0.59
C THR A 78 -1.60 -12.07 -1.17
N MET A 79 -2.16 -11.04 -1.79
CA MET A 79 -3.48 -11.13 -2.43
C MET A 79 -3.47 -11.98 -3.69
N SER A 80 -2.43 -11.89 -4.52
CA SER A 80 -2.27 -12.75 -5.70
C SER A 80 -2.20 -14.22 -5.32
N SER A 81 -1.46 -14.55 -4.27
CA SER A 81 -1.40 -15.92 -3.73
C SER A 81 -2.77 -16.39 -3.22
N GLY A 82 -3.48 -15.53 -2.47
CA GLY A 82 -4.81 -15.86 -1.97
C GLY A 82 -5.83 -16.09 -3.07
N LEU A 83 -5.83 -15.24 -4.08
CA LEU A 83 -6.72 -15.36 -5.24
C LEU A 83 -6.37 -16.57 -6.11
N GLY A 84 -5.08 -16.90 -6.27
CA GLY A 84 -4.64 -18.07 -7.00
C GLY A 84 -5.09 -19.41 -6.39
N GLY A 85 -5.40 -19.43 -5.09
CA GLY A 85 -5.96 -20.58 -4.40
C GLY A 85 -7.47 -20.76 -4.52
N VAL A 86 -8.19 -19.81 -5.11
CA VAL A 86 -9.64 -19.87 -5.27
C VAL A 86 -10.00 -20.74 -6.47
N ASN A 87 -10.86 -21.76 -6.23
CA ASN A 87 -11.36 -22.57 -7.34
C ASN A 87 -12.31 -21.72 -8.23
N PRO A 88 -11.97 -21.52 -9.54
CA PRO A 88 -12.76 -20.70 -10.44
C PRO A 88 -14.20 -21.22 -10.64
N ASN A 89 -14.45 -22.50 -10.39
CA ASN A 89 -15.78 -23.08 -10.51
C ASN A 89 -16.78 -22.56 -9.46
N LEU A 90 -16.29 -22.04 -8.32
CA LEU A 90 -17.14 -21.43 -7.30
C LEU A 90 -17.86 -20.18 -7.84
N GLU A 91 -17.13 -19.34 -8.55
CA GLU A 91 -17.67 -18.13 -9.17
C GLU A 91 -18.66 -18.51 -10.29
N LEU A 92 -18.29 -19.47 -11.14
CA LEU A 92 -19.14 -19.96 -12.22
C LEU A 92 -20.43 -20.57 -11.68
N ALA A 93 -20.38 -21.37 -10.61
CA ALA A 93 -21.55 -21.95 -9.98
C ALA A 93 -22.51 -20.87 -9.42
N ALA A 94 -21.97 -19.85 -8.75
CA ALA A 94 -22.78 -18.74 -8.26
C ALA A 94 -23.47 -17.97 -9.41
N MET A 95 -22.76 -17.77 -10.51
CA MET A 95 -23.34 -17.12 -11.69
C MET A 95 -24.40 -17.97 -12.37
N SER A 96 -24.24 -19.29 -12.42
CA SER A 96 -25.25 -20.23 -12.93
C SER A 96 -26.51 -20.24 -12.08
N MET A 97 -26.40 -19.90 -10.79
CA MET A 97 -27.56 -19.70 -9.89
C MET A 97 -28.18 -18.29 -9.97
N GLY A 98 -27.79 -17.48 -10.96
CA GLY A 98 -28.39 -16.16 -11.23
C GLY A 98 -27.68 -14.98 -10.53
N CYS A 99 -26.51 -15.19 -9.90
CA CYS A 99 -25.74 -14.08 -9.37
C CYS A 99 -25.08 -13.28 -10.49
N SER A 100 -25.10 -11.95 -10.38
CA SER A 100 -24.24 -11.12 -11.23
C SER A 100 -22.76 -11.33 -10.87
N PRO A 101 -21.80 -11.07 -11.79
CA PRO A 101 -20.37 -11.24 -11.51
C PRO A 101 -19.87 -10.52 -10.26
N ALA A 102 -20.31 -9.27 -10.06
CA ALA A 102 -19.94 -8.49 -8.87
C ALA A 102 -20.50 -9.13 -7.58
N LYS A 103 -21.74 -9.66 -7.64
CA LYS A 103 -22.36 -10.32 -6.50
C LYS A 103 -21.71 -11.67 -6.19
N ALA A 104 -21.32 -12.44 -7.21
CA ALA A 104 -20.55 -13.68 -7.07
C ALA A 104 -19.19 -13.39 -6.42
N PHE A 105 -18.47 -12.34 -6.85
CA PHE A 105 -17.22 -11.93 -6.23
C PHE A 105 -17.40 -11.59 -4.75
N ILE A 106 -18.35 -10.71 -4.41
CA ILE A 106 -18.53 -10.25 -3.02
C ILE A 106 -19.01 -11.36 -2.09
N GLN A 107 -19.91 -12.23 -2.58
CA GLN A 107 -20.56 -13.24 -1.73
C GLN A 107 -19.82 -14.58 -1.69
N VAL A 108 -19.01 -14.90 -2.70
CA VAL A 108 -18.31 -16.18 -2.80
C VAL A 108 -16.81 -16.01 -2.74
N VAL A 109 -16.21 -15.20 -3.64
CA VAL A 109 -14.75 -15.08 -3.72
C VAL A 109 -14.18 -14.32 -2.53
N LEU A 110 -14.74 -13.17 -2.20
CA LEU A 110 -14.25 -12.30 -1.13
C LEU A 110 -14.20 -12.99 0.25
N PRO A 111 -15.21 -13.76 0.68
CA PRO A 111 -15.13 -14.55 1.92
C PRO A 111 -14.03 -15.60 1.91
N VAL A 112 -13.79 -16.25 0.78
CA VAL A 112 -12.73 -17.27 0.64
C VAL A 112 -11.33 -16.63 0.75
N VAL A 113 -11.12 -15.44 0.14
CA VAL A 113 -9.83 -14.73 0.21
C VAL A 113 -9.68 -13.83 1.44
N LYS A 114 -10.69 -13.74 2.30
CA LYS A 114 -10.65 -12.92 3.52
C LYS A 114 -9.42 -13.19 4.42
N PRO A 115 -8.97 -14.45 4.62
CA PRO A 115 -7.73 -14.70 5.39
C PRO A 115 -6.50 -14.08 4.74
N SER A 116 -6.40 -14.12 3.41
CA SER A 116 -5.30 -13.51 2.66
C SER A 116 -5.35 -11.99 2.73
N LEU A 117 -6.55 -11.40 2.68
CA LEU A 117 -6.75 -9.96 2.86
C LEU A 117 -6.30 -9.51 4.25
N ILE A 118 -6.68 -10.22 5.31
CA ILE A 118 -6.25 -9.91 6.67
C ILE A 118 -4.73 -10.07 6.80
N SER A 119 -4.16 -11.12 6.22
CA SER A 119 -2.71 -11.33 6.21
C SER A 119 -1.98 -10.20 5.49
N SER A 120 -2.50 -9.72 4.35
CA SER A 120 -1.89 -8.62 3.61
C SER A 120 -1.88 -7.31 4.41
N VAL A 121 -2.97 -7.00 5.11
CA VAL A 121 -3.05 -5.83 6.00
C VAL A 121 -2.03 -5.93 7.14
N LEU A 122 -1.93 -7.09 7.78
CA LEU A 122 -0.99 -7.30 8.89
C LEU A 122 0.47 -7.22 8.42
N PHE A 123 0.81 -7.82 7.28
CA PHE A 123 2.16 -7.72 6.71
C PHE A 123 2.50 -6.28 6.32
N SER A 124 1.58 -5.55 5.69
CA SER A 124 1.77 -4.15 5.35
C SER A 124 1.99 -3.28 6.58
N PHE A 125 1.25 -3.57 7.64
CA PHE A 125 1.40 -2.87 8.92
C PHE A 125 2.79 -3.11 9.54
N VAL A 126 3.25 -4.38 9.57
CA VAL A 126 4.59 -4.71 10.08
C VAL A 126 5.68 -4.07 9.23
N THR A 127 5.57 -4.13 7.89
CA THR A 127 6.52 -3.46 6.97
C THR A 127 6.56 -1.95 7.22
N SER A 128 5.40 -1.32 7.44
CA SER A 128 5.32 0.10 7.76
C SER A 128 5.94 0.44 9.12
N LEU A 129 5.85 -0.45 10.11
CA LEU A 129 6.45 -0.25 11.43
C LEU A 129 7.98 -0.36 11.41
N ASP A 130 8.55 -1.16 10.52
CA ASP A 130 10.01 -1.39 10.45
C ASP A 130 10.72 -0.40 9.51
N GLU A 131 9.96 0.49 8.84
CA GLU A 131 10.49 1.39 7.82
C GLU A 131 11.15 2.62 8.45
N VAL A 132 12.47 2.68 8.38
CA VAL A 132 13.30 3.80 8.83
C VAL A 132 13.87 4.60 7.67
N ALA A 133 14.34 3.89 6.62
CA ALA A 133 15.15 4.50 5.57
C ALA A 133 14.38 5.57 4.79
N ALA A 134 13.18 5.25 4.31
CA ALA A 134 12.37 6.22 3.58
C ALA A 134 11.82 7.32 4.51
N SER A 135 11.53 6.99 5.78
CA SER A 135 11.14 7.97 6.79
C SER A 135 12.23 9.01 7.05
N LEU A 136 13.51 8.65 6.98
CA LEU A 136 14.64 9.59 7.09
C LEU A 136 14.59 10.71 6.05
N PHE A 137 14.12 10.42 4.84
CA PHE A 137 14.08 11.40 3.74
C PHE A 137 12.79 12.22 3.70
N ILE A 138 11.68 11.67 4.21
CA ILE A 138 10.34 12.28 4.07
C ILE A 138 9.87 12.94 5.35
N SER A 139 10.27 12.43 6.53
CA SER A 139 9.82 12.97 7.81
C SER A 139 10.47 14.31 8.14
N GLY A 140 9.67 15.19 8.75
CA GLY A 140 10.14 16.41 9.37
C GLY A 140 10.16 16.33 10.88
N ALA A 141 10.37 17.48 11.54
CA ALA A 141 10.43 17.56 13.00
C ALA A 141 9.17 17.02 13.69
N ASP A 142 7.99 17.28 13.10
CA ASP A 142 6.68 16.95 13.67
C ASP A 142 6.07 15.65 13.12
N THR A 143 6.73 14.99 12.16
CA THR A 143 6.21 13.80 11.47
C THR A 143 7.09 12.57 11.61
N LYS A 144 7.94 12.53 12.65
CA LYS A 144 8.85 11.40 12.88
C LYS A 144 8.09 10.14 13.30
N THR A 145 8.44 9.03 12.66
CA THR A 145 8.00 7.70 13.09
C THR A 145 8.79 7.23 14.31
N LEU A 146 8.21 6.32 15.10
CA LEU A 146 8.90 5.78 16.29
C LEU A 146 10.24 5.09 15.93
N PRO A 147 10.33 4.24 14.88
CA PRO A 147 11.61 3.66 14.47
C PRO A 147 12.65 4.70 14.06
N LEU A 148 12.22 5.78 13.39
CA LEU A 148 13.13 6.88 13.02
C LEU A 148 13.69 7.58 14.25
N VAL A 149 12.86 7.88 15.25
CA VAL A 149 13.31 8.48 16.51
C VAL A 149 14.31 7.57 17.24
N MET A 150 14.04 6.24 17.24
CA MET A 150 14.97 5.27 17.81
C MET A 150 16.32 5.27 17.08
N TRP A 151 16.30 5.30 15.76
CA TRP A 151 17.50 5.37 14.92
C TRP A 151 18.32 6.65 15.20
N GLU A 152 17.68 7.80 15.24
CA GLU A 152 18.35 9.07 15.55
C GLU A 152 19.01 9.05 16.95
N ARG A 153 18.28 8.52 17.97
CA ARG A 153 18.81 8.42 19.33
C ARG A 153 19.99 7.45 19.43
N LEU A 154 19.96 6.30 18.74
CA LEU A 154 21.06 5.35 18.70
C LEU A 154 22.35 5.99 18.14
N ASN A 155 22.21 6.91 17.18
CA ASN A 155 23.35 7.58 16.56
C ASN A 155 23.85 8.83 17.33
N THR A 156 23.01 9.37 18.24
CA THR A 156 23.36 10.61 18.96
C THR A 156 23.81 10.31 20.40
N TYR A 157 23.01 9.56 21.13
CA TYR A 157 23.33 9.13 22.50
C TYR A 157 22.45 7.94 22.89
N MET A 158 23.06 6.89 23.43
CA MET A 158 22.32 5.72 23.90
C MET A 158 21.59 6.05 25.21
N ASP A 159 20.26 6.00 25.15
CA ASP A 159 19.35 6.22 26.26
C ASP A 159 18.53 4.94 26.50
N PRO A 160 18.34 4.47 27.75
CA PRO A 160 17.49 3.32 28.07
C PRO A 160 16.04 3.40 27.53
N THR A 161 15.53 4.59 27.23
CA THR A 161 14.20 4.77 26.61
C THR A 161 14.08 4.09 25.25
N ILE A 162 15.20 3.88 24.54
CA ILE A 162 15.24 3.12 23.29
C ILE A 162 14.80 1.66 23.52
N ALA A 163 15.21 1.06 24.63
CA ALA A 163 14.81 -0.31 24.98
C ALA A 163 13.30 -0.39 25.28
N VAL A 164 12.71 0.65 25.89
CA VAL A 164 11.28 0.74 26.12
C VAL A 164 10.54 0.85 24.79
N ALA A 165 10.98 1.70 23.89
CA ALA A 165 10.41 1.82 22.55
C ALA A 165 10.49 0.51 21.77
N ALA A 166 11.63 -0.18 21.79
CA ALA A 166 11.81 -1.50 21.18
C ALA A 166 10.85 -2.54 21.78
N MET A 167 10.68 -2.54 23.10
CA MET A 167 9.72 -3.42 23.78
C MET A 167 8.28 -3.19 23.25
N TYR A 168 7.83 -1.95 23.09
CA TYR A 168 6.51 -1.66 22.52
C TYR A 168 6.38 -2.14 21.07
N LEU A 169 7.40 -1.96 20.22
CA LEU A 169 7.39 -2.47 18.85
C LEU A 169 7.32 -4.01 18.82
N ILE A 170 8.08 -4.68 19.69
CA ILE A 170 8.05 -6.15 19.81
C ILE A 170 6.65 -6.61 20.23
N ILE A 171 6.06 -6.02 21.27
CA ILE A 171 4.71 -6.38 21.74
C ILE A 171 3.68 -6.16 20.61
N LEU A 172 3.76 -5.06 19.90
CA LEU A 172 2.86 -4.74 18.80
C LEU A 172 3.00 -5.75 17.64
N THR A 173 4.23 -6.06 17.25
CA THR A 173 4.52 -7.04 16.18
C THR A 173 4.08 -8.45 16.57
N LEU A 174 4.37 -8.89 17.79
CA LEU A 174 3.92 -10.19 18.29
C LEU A 174 2.38 -10.24 18.40
N GLY A 175 1.75 -9.14 18.82
CA GLY A 175 0.29 -9.02 18.86
C GLY A 175 -0.34 -9.19 17.48
N THR A 176 0.21 -8.55 16.45
CA THR A 176 -0.26 -8.72 15.07
C THR A 176 -0.08 -10.15 14.56
N TYR A 177 1.04 -10.80 14.90
CA TYR A 177 1.28 -12.18 14.53
C TYR A 177 0.30 -13.15 15.21
N ILE A 178 0.03 -12.96 16.50
CA ILE A 178 -0.95 -13.76 17.24
C ILE A 178 -2.36 -13.61 16.66
N VAL A 179 -2.76 -12.37 16.34
CA VAL A 179 -4.05 -12.10 15.69
C VAL A 179 -4.15 -12.83 14.36
N LYS A 180 -3.10 -12.77 13.54
CA LYS A 180 -3.03 -13.51 12.27
C LYS A 180 -3.24 -15.02 12.47
N GLU A 181 -2.54 -15.64 13.42
CA GLU A 181 -2.64 -17.09 13.68
C GLU A 181 -4.04 -17.49 14.20
N ILE A 182 -4.63 -16.70 15.07
CA ILE A 182 -6.01 -16.93 15.55
C ILE A 182 -7.01 -16.89 14.38
N ILE A 183 -6.87 -15.91 13.49
CA ILE A 183 -7.76 -15.79 12.32
C ILE A 183 -7.55 -16.97 11.36
N ALA A 184 -6.30 -17.34 11.07
CA ALA A 184 -5.97 -18.47 10.23
C ALA A 184 -6.49 -19.79 10.81
N TYR A 185 -6.35 -19.98 12.11
CA TYR A 185 -6.88 -21.17 12.80
C TYR A 185 -8.40 -21.27 12.71
N ARG A 186 -9.12 -20.16 12.95
CA ARG A 186 -10.58 -20.12 12.82
C ARG A 186 -11.05 -20.39 11.39
N SER A 187 -10.35 -19.87 10.40
CA SER A 187 -10.68 -20.09 8.98
C SER A 187 -10.55 -21.56 8.57
N ARG A 188 -9.55 -22.28 9.09
CA ARG A 188 -9.35 -23.71 8.81
C ARG A 188 -10.40 -24.64 9.45
N ARG A 189 -11.13 -24.16 10.45
CA ARG A 189 -12.19 -24.94 11.13
C ARG A 189 -13.58 -24.79 10.48
N ILE A 190 -13.77 -23.80 9.63
CA ILE A 190 -15.08 -23.47 9.04
C ILE A 190 -15.16 -23.96 7.57
N GLY A 191 -14.06 -24.35 6.95
CA GLY A 191 -13.98 -24.97 5.62
C GLY A 191 -13.69 -26.46 5.71
#